data_25fe584ed63416961df7629500382deb
#
_entry.id   25fe584ed63416961df7629500382deb
#
_cell.length_a   1.000
_cell.length_b   1.000
_cell.length_c   1.000
_cell.angle_alpha   90.00
_cell.angle_beta   90.00
_cell.angle_gamma   90.00
#
_symmetry.space_group_name_H-M   'P 1'
#
loop_
_entity.id
_entity.type
_entity.pdbx_description
1 polymer ?
#
loop_
_entity_poly.entity_id
_entity_poly.type
_entity_poly.pdbx_seq_one_letter_code
_entity_poly.pdbx_strand_id
1 'polypeptide(L)'
;MILEKVRIDIQKKLIVRGLVYMIDFTDIIGHEDIIRHFKSSIELGKISQGYIINGETGSGKKTLTRALVKTLQCEEGGTEPCNHCKSCLQCETGNQPDIVWVTHDKPNVISVEEIRDQVNSDIDIKPYSSRYKIYVI
;
A
#
# COMPACT_ATOMS: atom_id res chain seq x y z
N MET A 1 -14.40 12.88 7.66
CA MET A 1 -13.60 11.97 6.81
C MET A 1 -13.72 10.56 7.39
N ILE A 2 -14.54 9.73 6.78
CA ILE A 2 -14.83 8.37 7.28
C ILE A 2 -13.80 7.45 6.63
N LEU A 3 -12.79 7.04 7.39
CA LEU A 3 -11.91 5.94 7.04
C LEU A 3 -12.66 4.64 7.28
N GLU A 4 -13.42 4.18 6.31
CA GLU A 4 -14.14 2.92 6.45
C GLU A 4 -13.22 1.73 6.26
N LYS A 5 -13.24 0.89 7.28
CA LYS A 5 -12.66 -0.43 7.37
C LYS A 5 -13.19 -1.31 6.24
N VAL A 6 -12.48 -1.42 5.14
CA VAL A 6 -12.70 -2.56 4.24
C VAL A 6 -12.05 -3.77 4.89
N ARG A 7 -12.86 -4.55 5.58
CA ARG A 7 -12.52 -5.90 5.99
C ARG A 7 -12.45 -6.76 4.72
N ILE A 8 -11.35 -6.69 4.01
CA ILE A 8 -11.00 -7.76 3.09
C ILE A 8 -10.37 -8.82 3.98
N ASP A 9 -11.10 -9.91 4.13
CA ASP A 9 -10.64 -11.10 4.84
C ASP A 9 -9.36 -11.58 4.14
N ILE A 10 -8.21 -11.28 4.74
CA ILE A 10 -6.88 -11.63 4.22
C ILE A 10 -6.71 -13.15 4.14
N GLN A 11 -7.64 -13.92 4.73
CA GLN A 11 -7.61 -15.38 4.74
C GLN A 11 -8.30 -16.05 3.55
N LYS A 12 -9.04 -15.32 2.72
CA LYS A 12 -9.44 -15.85 1.41
C LYS A 12 -8.41 -15.46 0.36
N LYS A 13 -7.18 -15.94 0.53
CA LYS A 13 -6.33 -16.26 -0.61
C LYS A 13 -7.12 -17.25 -1.44
N LEU A 14 -7.66 -16.80 -2.55
CA LEU A 14 -8.10 -17.69 -3.62
C LEU A 14 -6.84 -18.37 -4.14
N ILE A 15 -6.45 -19.45 -3.47
CA ILE A 15 -5.50 -20.41 -4.02
C ILE A 15 -6.28 -21.19 -5.08
N VAL A 16 -6.45 -20.57 -6.23
CA VAL A 16 -6.91 -21.29 -7.41
C VAL A 16 -5.64 -21.86 -8.07
N ARG A 17 -5.40 -23.13 -7.84
CA ARG A 17 -4.34 -23.94 -8.48
C ARG A 17 -2.90 -23.46 -8.24
N GLY A 18 -2.54 -23.07 -7.02
CA GLY A 18 -1.14 -22.75 -6.68
C GLY A 18 -0.61 -21.41 -7.21
N LEU A 19 -1.43 -20.59 -7.87
CA LEU A 19 -1.08 -19.23 -8.23
C LEU A 19 -1.38 -18.29 -7.05
N VAL A 20 -0.35 -17.67 -6.52
CA VAL A 20 -0.49 -16.52 -5.63
C VAL A 20 -0.96 -15.35 -6.52
N TYR A 21 -2.21 -14.90 -6.32
CA TYR A 21 -2.73 -13.73 -7.01
C TYR A 21 -2.03 -12.48 -6.48
N MET A 22 -1.21 -11.86 -7.30
CA MET A 22 -0.46 -10.66 -6.95
C MET A 22 -1.21 -9.43 -7.43
N ILE A 23 -1.52 -8.53 -6.50
CA ILE A 23 -2.24 -7.29 -6.79
C ILE A 23 -1.29 -6.31 -7.45
N ASP A 24 -1.68 -5.81 -8.63
CA ASP A 24 -1.05 -4.68 -9.31
C ASP A 24 -2.09 -3.72 -9.89
N PHE A 25 -1.66 -2.68 -10.61
CA PHE A 25 -2.59 -1.70 -11.18
C PHE A 25 -3.49 -2.28 -12.28
N THR A 26 -3.11 -3.38 -12.92
CA THR A 26 -3.91 -4.02 -13.99
C THR A 26 -5.13 -4.74 -13.45
N ASP A 27 -5.11 -5.11 -12.17
CA ASP A 27 -6.22 -5.78 -11.49
C ASP A 27 -7.30 -4.81 -11.01
N ILE A 28 -7.05 -3.51 -11.10
CA ILE A 28 -7.94 -2.47 -10.60
C ILE A 28 -8.86 -2.02 -11.73
N ILE A 29 -10.15 -2.30 -11.56
CA ILE A 29 -11.18 -1.87 -12.51
C ILE A 29 -11.65 -0.46 -12.11
N GLY A 30 -11.59 0.46 -13.05
CA GLY A 30 -11.86 1.86 -12.81
C GLY A 30 -10.63 2.59 -12.24
N HIS A 31 -10.80 3.84 -11.89
CA HIS A 31 -9.74 4.71 -11.35
C HIS A 31 -8.55 4.96 -12.29
N GLU A 32 -8.77 4.84 -13.60
CA GLU A 32 -7.71 4.99 -14.62
C GLU A 32 -6.98 6.33 -14.51
N ASP A 33 -7.66 7.40 -14.17
CA ASP A 33 -7.05 8.73 -14.02
C ASP A 33 -6.10 8.78 -12.81
N ILE A 34 -6.48 8.14 -11.70
CA ILE A 34 -5.65 8.05 -10.50
C ILE A 34 -4.43 7.18 -10.77
N ILE A 35 -4.63 6.05 -11.41
CA ILE A 35 -3.55 5.13 -11.79
C ILE A 35 -2.57 5.82 -12.74
N ARG A 36 -3.07 6.53 -13.73
CA ARG A 36 -2.26 7.32 -14.66
C ARG A 36 -1.46 8.39 -13.94
N HIS A 37 -2.09 9.09 -12.98
CA HIS A 37 -1.41 10.09 -12.15
C HIS A 37 -0.26 9.46 -11.34
N PHE A 38 -0.48 8.31 -10.70
CA PHE A 38 0.56 7.62 -9.95
C PHE A 38 1.71 7.17 -10.84
N LYS A 39 1.42 6.53 -11.97
CA LYS A 39 2.44 6.09 -12.93
C LYS A 39 3.27 7.26 -13.45
N SER A 40 2.64 8.35 -13.83
CA SER A 40 3.32 9.56 -14.29
C SER A 40 4.19 10.19 -13.19
N SER A 41 3.71 10.22 -11.95
CA SER A 41 4.49 10.73 -10.81
C SER A 41 5.72 9.86 -10.52
N ILE A 42 5.61 8.56 -10.65
CA ILE A 42 6.71 7.60 -10.49
C ILE A 42 7.74 7.79 -11.61
N GLU A 43 7.28 7.84 -12.85
CA GLU A 43 8.12 8.01 -14.04
C GLU A 43 8.92 9.31 -14.01
N LEU A 44 8.29 10.40 -13.57
CA LEU A 44 8.93 11.71 -13.43
C LEU A 44 9.77 11.85 -12.16
N GLY A 45 9.78 10.86 -11.27
CA GLY A 45 10.47 10.93 -9.97
C GLY A 45 9.88 12.00 -9.03
N LYS A 46 8.61 12.39 -9.23
CA LYS A 46 7.89 13.43 -8.47
C LYS A 46 6.82 12.83 -7.57
N ILE A 47 7.22 11.88 -6.73
CA ILE A 47 6.32 11.27 -5.75
C ILE A 47 6.05 12.27 -4.63
N SER A 48 4.78 12.50 -4.31
CA SER A 48 4.39 13.33 -3.18
C SER A 48 4.73 12.65 -1.86
N GLN A 49 5.04 13.45 -0.83
CA GLN A 49 5.33 12.95 0.52
C GLN A 49 4.09 12.37 1.22
N GLY A 50 2.89 12.71 0.77
CA GLY A 50 1.63 12.19 1.30
C GLY A 50 0.54 12.18 0.24
N TYR A 51 -0.32 11.17 0.33
CA TYR A 51 -1.52 11.01 -0.48
C TYR A 51 -2.72 10.79 0.44
N ILE A 52 -3.84 11.40 0.11
CA ILE A 52 -5.12 11.12 0.74
C ILE A 52 -6.01 10.50 -0.34
N ILE A 53 -6.35 9.23 -0.15
CA ILE A 53 -7.23 8.49 -1.06
C ILE A 53 -8.62 8.47 -0.42
N ASN A 54 -9.56 9.21 -1.01
CA ASN A 54 -10.93 9.32 -0.56
C ASN A 54 -11.89 8.65 -1.56
N GLY A 55 -12.98 8.11 -1.07
CA GLY A 55 -14.01 7.46 -1.90
C GLY A 55 -15.00 6.67 -1.04
N GLU A 56 -16.05 6.16 -1.67
CA GLU A 56 -17.07 5.35 -1.01
C GLU A 56 -16.53 4.02 -0.48
N THR A 57 -17.28 3.41 0.44
CA THR A 57 -16.98 2.06 0.93
C THR A 57 -17.00 1.06 -0.23
N GLY A 58 -16.00 0.19 -0.28
CA GLY A 58 -15.93 -0.80 -1.35
C GLY A 58 -15.38 -0.28 -2.69
N SER A 59 -15.02 1.00 -2.80
CA SER A 59 -14.50 1.60 -4.05
C SER A 59 -13.08 1.15 -4.44
N GLY A 60 -12.48 0.18 -3.74
CA GLY A 60 -11.16 -0.34 -4.09
C GLY A 60 -9.96 0.47 -3.55
N LYS A 61 -10.19 1.47 -2.68
CA LYS A 61 -9.11 2.31 -2.11
C LYS A 61 -7.93 1.49 -1.56
N LYS A 62 -8.23 0.46 -0.80
CA LYS A 62 -7.18 -0.39 -0.18
C LYS A 62 -6.40 -1.18 -1.22
N THR A 63 -7.06 -1.66 -2.25
CA THR A 63 -6.42 -2.36 -3.37
C THR A 63 -5.50 -1.42 -4.14
N LEU A 64 -6.00 -0.20 -4.43
CA LEU A 64 -5.22 0.86 -5.08
C LEU A 64 -4.00 1.26 -4.25
N THR A 65 -4.17 1.43 -2.93
CA THR A 65 -3.07 1.74 -2.01
C THR A 65 -2.03 0.63 -1.99
N ARG A 66 -2.45 -0.64 -1.95
CA ARG A 66 -1.53 -1.79 -1.99
C ARG A 66 -0.74 -1.84 -3.29
N ALA A 67 -1.38 -1.64 -4.43
CA ALA A 67 -0.71 -1.61 -5.73
C ALA A 67 0.33 -0.47 -5.78
N LEU A 68 -0.04 0.74 -5.32
CA LEU A 68 0.86 1.88 -5.26
C LEU A 68 2.07 1.61 -4.36
N VAL A 69 1.83 1.18 -3.12
CA VAL A 69 2.88 0.92 -2.14
C VAL A 69 3.85 -0.16 -2.64
N LYS A 70 3.31 -1.24 -3.22
CA LYS A 70 4.12 -2.32 -3.81
C LYS A 70 4.97 -1.83 -4.99
N THR A 71 4.39 -0.98 -5.84
CA THR A 71 5.13 -0.39 -6.97
C THR A 71 6.28 0.50 -6.49
N LEU A 72 6.03 1.32 -5.46
CA LEU A 72 7.06 2.19 -4.88
C LEU A 72 8.19 1.42 -4.19
N GLN A 73 7.89 0.24 -3.66
CA GLN A 73 8.87 -0.63 -2.98
C GLN A 73 9.54 -1.63 -3.93
N CYS A 74 9.12 -1.70 -5.18
CA CYS A 74 9.70 -2.62 -6.16
C CYS A 74 11.17 -2.30 -6.41
N GLU A 75 12.03 -3.31 -6.32
CA GLU A 75 13.48 -3.17 -6.50
C GLU A 75 13.86 -2.78 -7.94
N GLU A 76 13.03 -3.13 -8.91
CA GLU A 76 13.24 -2.79 -10.31
C GLU A 76 12.85 -1.34 -10.67
N GLY A 77 12.06 -0.67 -9.81
CA GLY A 77 11.82 0.76 -9.90
C GLY A 77 10.96 1.23 -11.10
N GLY A 78 10.12 0.37 -11.65
CA GLY A 78 9.21 0.72 -12.75
C GLY A 78 7.90 1.38 -12.28
N THR A 79 7.02 1.66 -13.23
CA THR A 79 5.65 2.18 -12.98
C THR A 79 4.64 1.08 -12.63
N GLU A 80 5.07 -0.17 -12.70
CA GLU A 80 4.35 -1.39 -12.28
C GLU A 80 5.27 -2.22 -11.38
N PRO A 81 4.71 -3.00 -10.44
CA PRO A 81 5.52 -3.92 -9.66
C PRO A 81 5.97 -5.11 -10.52
N CYS A 82 7.20 -5.54 -10.39
CA CYS A 82 7.71 -6.71 -11.13
C CYS A 82 7.11 -8.05 -10.67
N ASN A 83 6.51 -8.08 -9.49
CA ASN A 83 5.87 -9.25 -8.88
C ASN A 83 6.79 -10.45 -8.54
N HIS A 84 8.11 -10.34 -8.75
CA HIS A 84 9.04 -11.43 -8.49
C HIS A 84 10.24 -11.03 -7.61
N CYS A 85 10.56 -9.75 -7.44
CA CYS A 85 11.63 -9.34 -6.53
C CYS A 85 11.25 -9.60 -5.07
N LYS A 86 12.25 -9.64 -4.20
CA LYS A 86 12.06 -9.90 -2.77
C LYS A 86 11.06 -8.92 -2.14
N SER A 87 11.17 -7.65 -2.46
CA SER A 87 10.28 -6.61 -1.92
C SER A 87 8.83 -6.83 -2.36
N CYS A 88 8.56 -7.12 -3.64
CA CYS A 88 7.22 -7.42 -4.12
C CYS A 88 6.60 -8.63 -3.40
N LEU A 89 7.37 -9.70 -3.21
CA LEU A 89 6.92 -10.90 -2.49
C LEU A 89 6.64 -10.61 -1.01
N GLN A 90 7.47 -9.80 -0.37
CA GLN A 90 7.24 -9.36 1.02
C GLN A 90 6.00 -8.46 1.15
N CYS A 91 5.72 -7.60 0.17
CA CYS A 91 4.49 -6.81 0.14
C CYS A 91 3.23 -7.69 0.10
N GLU A 92 3.24 -8.77 -0.68
CA GLU A 92 2.12 -9.70 -0.76
C GLU A 92 1.88 -10.46 0.56
N THR A 93 2.95 -10.85 1.22
CA THR A 93 2.87 -11.57 2.50
C THR A 93 2.65 -10.65 3.71
N GLY A 94 2.72 -9.32 3.52
CA GLY A 94 2.63 -8.35 4.61
C GLY A 94 3.89 -8.24 5.47
N ASN A 95 5.01 -8.78 5.02
CA ASN A 95 6.28 -8.84 5.76
C ASN A 95 7.33 -7.83 5.25
N GLN A 96 6.93 -6.83 4.47
CA GLN A 96 7.84 -5.78 4.00
C GLN A 96 8.16 -4.81 5.15
N PRO A 97 9.42 -4.76 5.63
CA PRO A 97 9.76 -4.03 6.86
C PRO A 97 9.65 -2.50 6.73
N ASP A 98 9.72 -1.98 5.51
CA ASP A 98 9.66 -0.55 5.23
C ASP A 98 8.23 -0.05 4.96
N ILE A 99 7.22 -0.91 5.18
CA ILE A 99 5.80 -0.56 5.10
C ILE A 99 5.15 -0.79 6.45
N VAL A 100 4.68 0.27 7.07
CA VAL A 100 3.94 0.24 8.33
C VAL A 100 2.46 0.47 8.05
N TRP A 101 1.65 -0.56 8.28
CA TRP A 101 0.20 -0.45 8.25
C TRP A 101 -0.28 -0.07 9.65
N VAL A 102 -0.66 1.18 9.83
CA VAL A 102 -1.14 1.66 11.13
C VAL A 102 -2.47 1.00 11.46
N THR A 103 -2.53 0.38 12.61
CA THR A 103 -3.73 -0.29 13.14
C THR A 103 -4.36 0.53 14.25
N HIS A 104 -5.65 0.37 14.46
CA HIS A 104 -6.41 1.04 15.51
C HIS A 104 -7.43 0.07 16.14
N ASP A 105 -7.67 0.24 17.43
CA ASP A 105 -8.57 -0.64 18.19
C ASP A 105 -10.05 -0.34 17.92
N LYS A 106 -10.38 0.93 17.69
CA LYS A 106 -11.76 1.38 17.48
C LYS A 106 -12.09 1.45 15.98
N PRO A 107 -13.23 0.90 15.52
CA PRO A 107 -13.54 0.77 14.10
C PRO A 107 -13.67 2.09 13.33
N ASN A 108 -13.98 3.19 14.00
CA ASN A 108 -14.27 4.47 13.34
C ASN A 108 -13.44 5.65 13.86
N VAL A 109 -12.47 5.38 14.72
CA VAL A 109 -11.65 6.43 15.35
C VAL A 109 -10.20 5.97 15.38
N ILE A 110 -9.32 6.79 14.87
CA ILE A 110 -7.87 6.64 15.03
C ILE A 110 -7.45 7.71 16.03
N SER A 111 -6.90 7.33 17.16
CA SER A 111 -6.40 8.27 18.13
C SER A 111 -5.03 8.82 17.73
N VAL A 112 -4.72 10.02 18.19
CA VAL A 112 -3.42 10.64 17.94
C VAL A 112 -2.30 9.83 18.60
N GLU A 113 -2.59 9.25 19.76
CA GLU A 113 -1.67 8.38 20.49
C GLU A 113 -1.31 7.13 19.70
N GLU A 114 -2.29 6.42 19.13
CA GLU A 114 -2.05 5.23 18.30
C GLU A 114 -1.17 5.53 17.09
N ILE A 115 -1.37 6.69 16.46
CA ILE A 115 -0.50 7.13 15.35
C ILE A 115 0.90 7.46 15.85
N ARG A 116 1.02 8.21 16.95
CA ARG A 116 2.32 8.59 17.51
C ARG A 116 3.14 7.37 17.90
N ASP A 117 2.53 6.40 18.56
CA ASP A 117 3.23 5.21 19.02
C ASP A 117 3.72 4.34 17.86
N GLN A 118 2.94 4.22 16.80
CA GLN A 118 3.29 3.38 15.65
C GLN A 118 4.18 4.09 14.60
N VAL A 119 4.12 5.42 14.51
CA VAL A 119 4.85 6.19 13.51
C VAL A 119 6.08 6.86 14.11
N ASN A 120 5.95 7.60 15.22
CA ASN A 120 7.06 8.39 15.77
C ASN A 120 8.20 7.53 16.31
N SER A 121 7.91 6.33 16.79
CA SER A 121 8.96 5.40 17.25
C SER A 121 9.91 4.94 16.14
N ASP A 122 9.50 5.08 14.90
CA ASP A 122 10.13 4.46 13.74
C ASP A 122 10.47 5.46 12.61
N ILE A 123 9.92 6.70 12.67
CA ILE A 123 10.05 7.67 11.57
C ILE A 123 11.48 8.15 11.35
N ASP A 124 12.29 8.19 12.39
CA ASP A 124 13.70 8.62 12.32
C ASP A 124 14.63 7.50 11.80
N ILE A 125 14.10 6.28 11.68
CA ILE A 125 14.86 5.14 11.19
C ILE A 125 14.79 5.11 9.66
N LYS A 126 15.95 5.12 9.00
CA LYS A 126 16.00 5.00 7.53
C LYS A 126 15.39 3.69 7.06
N PRO A 127 14.87 3.64 5.80
CA PRO A 127 14.41 2.39 5.22
C PRO A 127 15.46 1.29 5.32
N TYR A 128 15.02 0.09 5.66
CA TYR A 128 15.92 -1.07 5.86
C TYR A 128 16.40 -1.66 4.54
N SER A 129 15.48 -1.83 3.59
CA SER A 129 15.79 -2.53 2.34
C SER A 129 15.24 -1.85 1.08
N SER A 130 14.43 -0.81 1.23
CA SER A 130 13.72 -0.18 0.13
C SER A 130 14.10 1.30 -0.03
N ARG A 131 13.62 1.92 -1.13
CA ARG A 131 13.85 3.33 -1.40
C ARG A 131 13.07 4.25 -0.45
N TYR A 132 11.88 3.84 -0.07
CA TYR A 132 10.95 4.63 0.74
C TYR A 132 10.57 3.87 2.00
N LYS A 133 10.30 4.62 3.07
CA LYS A 133 9.57 4.15 4.23
C LYS A 133 8.15 4.68 4.14
N ILE A 134 7.17 3.79 4.16
CA ILE A 134 5.78 4.12 3.85
C ILE A 134 4.89 3.79 5.04
N TYR A 135 4.10 4.76 5.46
CA TYR A 135 3.08 4.59 6.49
C TYR A 135 1.70 4.67 5.85
N VAL A 136 0.89 3.65 6.05
CA VAL A 136 -0.49 3.58 5.57
C VAL A 136 -1.41 3.66 6.78
N ILE A 137 -2.19 4.73 6.85
CA ILE A 137 -3.07 5.05 7.98
C ILE A 137 -4.52 4.87 7.58
#